data_6f6ba6863736185ad6825a74446f9bea
#
_entry.id   6f6ba6863736185ad6825a74446f9bea
#
_cell.length_a   1.000
_cell.length_b   1.000
_cell.length_c   1.000
_cell.angle_alpha   90.00
_cell.angle_beta   90.00
_cell.angle_gamma   90.00
#
_symmetry.space_group_name_H-M   'P 1'
#
loop_
_entity.id
_entity.type
_entity.pdbx_description
1 polymer ?
#
loop_
_entity_poly.entity_id
_entity_poly.type
_entity_poly.pdbx_seq_one_letter_code
_entity_poly.pdbx_strand_id
1 'polypeptide(L)'
;MYKQEKINPYGQGEKAEQVEQMFNNIAPTYDKLNHFLSWAFDKYWRRQAIKTLQVYSPQWVLDVATGTGDFAIYATRVLDPSKVIACDISEGMMEIGREKVKKEGLDRVISFDKQDCLNMSYPNETFDAVITAFGIRNFADLDKGLREMHRVLNKGGHISILESTSPIDFPMKQLFRLYSHTILPFLGRLISKDASAYTYLTKTIEAFPQGEEMVEILKKAGFKEASFVRLTYGICTMYFATK
;
A
#
# COMPACT_ATOMS: atom_id res chain seq x y z
N MET A 1 -6.49 -18.04 -5.25
CA MET A 1 -5.07 -17.73 -4.92
C MET A 1 -4.40 -17.13 -6.14
N TYR A 2 -3.97 -15.88 -6.03
CA TYR A 2 -3.32 -15.13 -7.10
C TYR A 2 -1.81 -15.42 -7.14
N LYS A 3 -1.13 -15.05 -8.27
CA LYS A 3 0.29 -15.39 -8.46
C LYS A 3 1.21 -14.77 -7.39
N GLN A 4 0.97 -13.49 -7.00
CA GLN A 4 1.78 -12.82 -5.99
C GLN A 4 1.65 -13.43 -4.58
N GLU A 5 0.53 -14.11 -4.27
CA GLU A 5 0.34 -14.76 -2.97
C GLU A 5 1.30 -15.94 -2.76
N LYS A 6 1.78 -16.56 -3.85
CA LYS A 6 2.74 -17.67 -3.84
C LYS A 6 4.20 -17.22 -3.74
N ILE A 7 4.46 -15.92 -3.79
CA ILE A 7 5.82 -15.36 -3.74
C ILE A 7 6.13 -14.98 -2.30
N ASN A 8 7.14 -15.62 -1.74
CA ASN A 8 7.65 -15.37 -0.40
C ASN A 8 9.01 -14.63 -0.45
N PRO A 9 9.30 -13.74 0.49
CA PRO A 9 10.61 -13.05 0.55
C PRO A 9 11.79 -13.99 0.74
N TYR A 10 11.65 -15.01 1.60
CA TYR A 10 12.74 -15.86 2.06
C TYR A 10 12.57 -17.38 1.74
N GLY A 11 11.57 -17.73 0.92
CA GLY A 11 11.37 -19.12 0.50
C GLY A 11 10.19 -19.79 1.18
N GLN A 12 10.39 -20.95 1.85
CA GLN A 12 9.31 -21.71 2.48
C GLN A 12 8.91 -21.12 3.83
N GLY A 13 7.62 -21.20 4.17
CA GLY A 13 7.04 -20.71 5.43
C GLY A 13 5.85 -19.80 5.21
N GLU A 14 5.24 -19.35 6.29
CA GLU A 14 4.08 -18.46 6.27
C GLU A 14 4.45 -17.09 5.68
N LYS A 15 3.71 -16.68 4.66
CA LYS A 15 4.01 -15.43 3.93
C LYS A 15 3.93 -14.21 4.83
N ALA A 16 2.94 -14.13 5.70
CA ALA A 16 2.74 -12.98 6.59
C ALA A 16 3.94 -12.76 7.52
N GLU A 17 4.46 -13.83 8.12
CA GLU A 17 5.65 -13.78 9.00
C GLU A 17 6.90 -13.33 8.25
N GLN A 18 7.12 -13.86 7.04
CA GLN A 18 8.26 -13.48 6.21
C GLN A 18 8.19 -12.04 5.72
N VAL A 19 6.99 -11.56 5.39
CA VAL A 19 6.74 -10.17 5.00
C VAL A 19 6.97 -9.24 6.19
N GLU A 20 6.47 -9.57 7.38
CA GLU A 20 6.75 -8.81 8.61
C GLU A 20 8.25 -8.73 8.89
N GLN A 21 8.95 -9.87 8.85
CA GLN A 21 10.40 -9.92 9.06
C GLN A 21 11.16 -9.07 8.04
N MET A 22 10.81 -9.18 6.76
CA MET A 22 11.44 -8.41 5.69
C MET A 22 11.27 -6.90 5.91
N PHE A 23 10.05 -6.44 6.19
CA PHE A 23 9.78 -5.03 6.42
C PHE A 23 10.44 -4.51 7.70
N ASN A 24 10.48 -5.29 8.78
CA ASN A 24 11.24 -4.95 9.99
C ASN A 24 12.75 -4.76 9.67
N ASN A 25 13.33 -5.64 8.83
CA ASN A 25 14.74 -5.56 8.47
C ASN A 25 15.10 -4.32 7.63
N ILE A 26 14.24 -3.92 6.70
CA ILE A 26 14.48 -2.78 5.80
C ILE A 26 13.97 -1.44 6.34
N ALA A 27 13.20 -1.44 7.43
CA ALA A 27 12.55 -0.25 7.98
C ALA A 27 13.48 0.97 8.10
N PRO A 28 14.72 0.87 8.63
CA PRO A 28 15.59 2.04 8.80
C PRO A 28 15.99 2.76 7.50
N THR A 29 15.93 2.07 6.36
CA THR A 29 16.34 2.59 5.04
C THR A 29 15.18 2.76 4.08
N TYR A 30 13.99 2.30 4.46
CA TYR A 30 12.82 2.15 3.59
C TYR A 30 12.40 3.46 2.91
N ASP A 31 12.18 4.53 3.67
CA ASP A 31 11.72 5.80 3.13
C ASP A 31 12.71 6.41 2.14
N LYS A 32 14.00 6.45 2.52
CA LYS A 32 15.05 7.01 1.66
C LYS A 32 15.13 6.26 0.33
N LEU A 33 15.03 4.93 0.40
CA LEU A 33 15.09 4.08 -0.79
C LEU A 33 13.85 4.23 -1.66
N ASN A 34 12.66 4.22 -1.09
CA ASN A 34 11.44 4.40 -1.86
C ASN A 34 11.37 5.76 -2.56
N HIS A 35 11.73 6.84 -1.87
CA HIS A 35 11.78 8.16 -2.50
C HIS A 35 12.85 8.24 -3.61
N PHE A 36 13.99 7.61 -3.41
CA PHE A 36 15.04 7.55 -4.43
C PHE A 36 14.62 6.70 -5.63
N LEU A 37 14.10 5.49 -5.40
CA LEU A 37 13.72 4.55 -6.44
C LEU A 37 12.46 4.99 -7.22
N SER A 38 11.57 5.74 -6.58
CA SER A 38 10.39 6.32 -7.24
C SER A 38 10.69 7.68 -7.90
N TRP A 39 11.92 8.19 -7.82
CA TRP A 39 12.26 9.56 -8.24
C TRP A 39 11.32 10.61 -7.63
N ALA A 40 10.89 10.36 -6.38
CA ALA A 40 9.92 11.15 -5.64
C ALA A 40 8.50 11.24 -6.26
N PHE A 41 8.21 10.45 -7.32
CA PHE A 41 6.85 10.34 -7.86
C PHE A 41 5.86 9.73 -6.87
N ASP A 42 6.32 8.98 -5.88
CA ASP A 42 5.48 8.41 -4.82
C ASP A 42 4.66 9.49 -4.09
N LYS A 43 5.20 10.69 -3.89
CA LYS A 43 4.49 11.83 -3.29
C LYS A 43 3.36 12.33 -4.20
N TYR A 44 3.62 12.41 -5.50
CA TYR A 44 2.61 12.78 -6.49
C TYR A 44 1.47 11.75 -6.53
N TRP A 45 1.81 10.44 -6.57
CA TRP A 45 0.81 9.37 -6.61
C TRP A 45 -0.08 9.37 -5.35
N ARG A 46 0.52 9.48 -4.15
CA ARG A 46 -0.24 9.57 -2.90
C ARG A 46 -1.19 10.78 -2.90
N ARG A 47 -0.71 11.93 -3.39
CA ARG A 47 -1.54 13.12 -3.49
C ARG A 47 -2.74 12.92 -4.43
N GLN A 48 -2.54 12.26 -5.57
CA GLN A 48 -3.65 11.98 -6.49
C GLN A 48 -4.69 11.06 -5.82
N ALA A 49 -4.24 10.00 -5.17
CA ALA A 49 -5.13 9.06 -4.50
C ALA A 49 -5.96 9.70 -3.38
N ILE A 50 -5.36 10.55 -2.55
CA ILE A 50 -6.08 11.22 -1.47
C ILE A 50 -7.08 12.26 -2.01
N LYS A 51 -6.75 12.95 -3.09
CA LYS A 51 -7.67 13.92 -3.70
C LYS A 51 -9.00 13.30 -4.14
N THR A 52 -9.03 12.03 -4.52
CA THR A 52 -10.28 11.34 -4.89
C THR A 52 -11.25 11.24 -3.72
N LEU A 53 -10.75 11.26 -2.49
CA LEU A 53 -11.54 11.18 -1.28
C LEU A 53 -11.97 12.55 -0.74
N GLN A 54 -11.33 13.64 -1.19
CA GLN A 54 -11.54 14.98 -0.62
C GLN A 54 -12.99 15.47 -0.73
N VAL A 55 -13.68 15.13 -1.81
CA VAL A 55 -15.09 15.52 -2.03
C VAL A 55 -16.06 14.89 -1.04
N TYR A 56 -15.65 13.81 -0.38
CA TYR A 56 -16.48 13.08 0.59
C TYR A 56 -16.21 13.48 2.05
N SER A 57 -15.13 14.27 2.30
CA SER A 57 -14.76 14.79 3.64
C SER A 57 -14.79 13.72 4.75
N PRO A 58 -14.09 12.58 4.58
CA PRO A 58 -14.13 11.47 5.54
C PRO A 58 -13.54 11.91 6.87
N GLN A 59 -14.20 11.57 7.98
CA GLN A 59 -13.79 11.94 9.34
C GLN A 59 -12.99 10.84 10.03
N TRP A 60 -13.31 9.58 9.75
CA TRP A 60 -12.59 8.41 10.27
C TRP A 60 -11.93 7.66 9.12
N VAL A 61 -10.62 7.70 9.07
CA VAL A 61 -9.81 7.11 7.98
C VAL A 61 -8.97 5.97 8.53
N LEU A 62 -8.97 4.83 7.84
CA LEU A 62 -8.07 3.71 8.10
C LEU A 62 -7.00 3.65 7.01
N ASP A 63 -5.73 3.71 7.38
CA ASP A 63 -4.58 3.45 6.49
C ASP A 63 -4.07 2.03 6.73
N VAL A 64 -4.33 1.13 5.79
CA VAL A 64 -4.00 -0.30 5.88
C VAL A 64 -2.64 -0.57 5.25
N ALA A 65 -1.81 -1.34 5.95
CA ALA A 65 -0.40 -1.55 5.59
C ALA A 65 0.35 -0.22 5.47
N THR A 66 0.19 0.60 6.51
CA THR A 66 0.64 2.00 6.55
C THR A 66 2.17 2.15 6.45
N GLY A 67 2.92 1.12 6.84
CA GLY A 67 4.38 1.15 6.90
C GLY A 67 4.86 2.26 7.83
N THR A 68 5.64 3.20 7.31
CA THR A 68 6.17 4.36 8.04
C THR A 68 5.20 5.55 8.13
N GLY A 69 3.93 5.37 7.78
CA GLY A 69 2.86 6.34 7.98
C GLY A 69 2.79 7.49 6.96
N ASP A 70 3.55 7.44 5.88
CA ASP A 70 3.55 8.53 4.89
C ASP A 70 2.16 8.81 4.31
N PHE A 71 1.37 7.76 4.05
CA PHE A 71 0.05 7.94 3.45
C PHE A 71 -0.95 8.48 4.47
N ALA A 72 -0.89 8.03 5.72
CA ALA A 72 -1.66 8.59 6.85
C ALA A 72 -1.37 10.08 7.06
N ILE A 73 -0.09 10.48 7.02
CA ILE A 73 0.33 11.89 7.13
C ILE A 73 -0.25 12.71 5.96
N TYR A 74 -0.16 12.22 4.73
CA TYR A 74 -0.74 12.87 3.57
C TYR A 74 -2.27 13.00 3.67
N ALA A 75 -2.96 11.93 4.09
CA ALA A 75 -4.40 11.93 4.29
C ALA A 75 -4.81 12.98 5.31
N THR A 76 -4.13 13.05 6.45
CA THR A 76 -4.40 14.05 7.50
C THR A 76 -4.29 15.47 6.97
N ARG A 77 -3.25 15.78 6.20
CA ARG A 77 -3.01 17.14 5.68
C ARG A 77 -3.99 17.59 4.60
N VAL A 78 -4.56 16.66 3.84
CA VAL A 78 -5.41 16.96 2.68
C VAL A 78 -6.89 16.83 3.00
N LEU A 79 -7.27 15.82 3.80
CA LEU A 79 -8.67 15.54 4.12
C LEU A 79 -9.13 16.23 5.41
N ASP A 80 -8.21 16.63 6.28
CA ASP A 80 -8.46 17.19 7.61
C ASP A 80 -9.46 16.33 8.44
N PRO A 81 -9.18 15.02 8.60
CA PRO A 81 -10.06 14.11 9.29
C PRO A 81 -9.96 14.27 10.80
N SER A 82 -11.01 13.90 11.51
CA SER A 82 -11.00 13.87 12.98
C SER A 82 -10.06 12.79 13.53
N LYS A 83 -9.91 11.65 12.81
CA LYS A 83 -9.07 10.54 13.22
C LYS A 83 -8.53 9.76 12.03
N VAL A 84 -7.25 9.41 12.09
CA VAL A 84 -6.62 8.42 11.20
C VAL A 84 -6.07 7.28 12.07
N ILE A 85 -6.48 6.06 11.76
CA ILE A 85 -5.85 4.85 12.31
C ILE A 85 -4.93 4.29 11.24
N ALA A 86 -3.65 4.18 11.57
CA ALA A 86 -2.59 3.68 10.69
C ALA A 86 -2.21 2.27 11.16
N CYS A 87 -2.61 1.22 10.43
CA CYS A 87 -2.36 -0.14 10.85
C CYS A 87 -1.35 -0.87 9.95
N ASP A 88 -0.51 -1.67 10.59
CA ASP A 88 0.49 -2.52 9.91
C ASP A 88 0.79 -3.76 10.74
N ILE A 89 1.36 -4.79 10.10
CA ILE A 89 1.88 -5.97 10.79
C ILE A 89 3.30 -5.73 11.31
N SER A 90 4.07 -4.86 10.67
CA SER A 90 5.47 -4.55 10.98
C SER A 90 5.59 -3.48 12.06
N GLU A 91 5.93 -3.89 13.28
CA GLU A 91 6.16 -2.94 14.39
C GLU A 91 7.34 -2.02 14.12
N GLY A 92 8.42 -2.53 13.51
CA GLY A 92 9.60 -1.71 13.19
C GLY A 92 9.31 -0.59 12.21
N MET A 93 8.38 -0.78 11.27
CA MET A 93 7.91 0.27 10.36
C MET A 93 7.07 1.32 11.10
N MET A 94 6.13 0.87 11.94
CA MET A 94 5.25 1.74 12.71
C MET A 94 6.01 2.60 13.73
N GLU A 95 7.09 2.09 14.32
CA GLU A 95 7.94 2.85 15.24
C GLU A 95 8.50 4.12 14.56
N ILE A 96 9.04 3.96 13.34
CA ILE A 96 9.50 5.09 12.52
C ILE A 96 8.33 6.03 12.20
N GLY A 97 7.17 5.47 11.90
CA GLY A 97 5.96 6.24 11.65
C GLY A 97 5.52 7.08 12.85
N ARG A 98 5.53 6.53 14.06
CA ARG A 98 5.20 7.25 15.31
C ARG A 98 6.14 8.43 15.53
N GLU A 99 7.45 8.22 15.31
CA GLU A 99 8.44 9.31 15.41
C GLU A 99 8.17 10.43 14.40
N LYS A 100 7.86 10.07 13.14
CA LYS A 100 7.53 11.04 12.09
C LYS A 100 6.28 11.83 12.44
N VAL A 101 5.21 11.14 12.83
CA VAL A 101 3.93 11.77 13.20
C VAL A 101 4.08 12.70 14.38
N LYS A 102 4.83 12.30 15.40
CA LYS A 102 5.15 13.15 16.57
C LYS A 102 5.95 14.38 16.18
N LYS A 103 6.98 14.22 15.34
CA LYS A 103 7.80 15.35 14.85
C LYS A 103 6.97 16.37 14.06
N GLU A 104 5.91 15.93 13.40
CA GLU A 104 5.00 16.79 12.64
C GLU A 104 3.81 17.32 13.44
N GLY A 105 3.69 16.94 14.73
CA GLY A 105 2.60 17.38 15.61
C GLY A 105 1.24 16.80 15.25
N LEU A 106 1.21 15.63 14.58
CA LEU A 106 0.00 14.96 14.11
C LEU A 106 -0.46 13.81 15.01
N ASP A 107 0.21 13.56 16.12
CA ASP A 107 -0.02 12.46 17.06
C ASP A 107 -1.38 12.52 17.78
N ARG A 108 -2.07 13.65 17.74
CA ARG A 108 -3.45 13.78 18.24
C ARG A 108 -4.48 13.21 17.26
N VAL A 109 -4.17 13.24 15.96
CA VAL A 109 -5.07 12.78 14.88
C VAL A 109 -4.71 11.38 14.43
N ILE A 110 -3.41 11.08 14.24
CA ILE A 110 -2.92 9.79 13.75
C ILE A 110 -2.53 8.89 14.93
N SER A 111 -3.07 7.68 14.99
CA SER A 111 -2.64 6.62 15.90
C SER A 111 -2.23 5.38 15.14
N PHE A 112 -1.18 4.69 15.62
CA PHE A 112 -0.69 3.44 15.03
C PHE A 112 -1.22 2.24 15.81
N ASP A 113 -1.61 1.20 15.09
CA ASP A 113 -2.16 -0.04 15.65
C ASP A 113 -1.61 -1.27 14.93
N LYS A 114 -1.09 -2.25 15.69
CA LYS A 114 -0.57 -3.48 15.09
C LYS A 114 -1.74 -4.41 14.76
N GLN A 115 -1.97 -4.64 13.46
CA GLN A 115 -3.06 -5.45 12.95
C GLN A 115 -2.61 -6.35 11.81
N ASP A 116 -3.19 -7.53 11.74
CA ASP A 116 -3.19 -8.32 10.51
C ASP A 116 -4.36 -7.85 9.64
N CYS A 117 -4.05 -7.32 8.46
CA CYS A 117 -5.04 -6.84 7.48
C CYS A 117 -5.99 -7.94 6.97
N LEU A 118 -5.66 -9.21 7.20
CA LEU A 118 -6.54 -10.35 6.86
C LEU A 118 -7.56 -10.65 7.97
N ASN A 119 -7.41 -10.07 9.16
CA ASN A 119 -8.28 -10.30 10.32
C ASN A 119 -8.19 -9.13 11.29
N MET A 120 -8.70 -7.98 10.89
CA MET A 120 -8.65 -6.76 11.70
C MET A 120 -9.63 -6.81 12.87
N SER A 121 -9.20 -6.34 14.04
CA SER A 121 -10.02 -6.33 15.28
C SER A 121 -11.09 -5.24 15.29
N TYR A 122 -11.15 -4.36 14.28
CA TYR A 122 -12.14 -3.28 14.23
C TYR A 122 -13.55 -3.80 13.99
N PRO A 123 -14.58 -3.15 14.57
CA PRO A 123 -15.98 -3.47 14.28
C PRO A 123 -16.32 -3.27 12.79
N ASN A 124 -17.42 -3.87 12.37
CA ASN A 124 -17.99 -3.58 11.06
C ASN A 124 -18.39 -2.09 10.97
N GLU A 125 -18.28 -1.52 9.77
CA GLU A 125 -18.82 -0.18 9.49
C GLU A 125 -18.31 0.88 10.47
N THR A 126 -16.97 1.00 10.58
CA THR A 126 -16.28 1.91 11.50
C THR A 126 -15.69 3.13 10.79
N PHE A 127 -15.20 2.97 9.56
CA PHE A 127 -14.45 3.99 8.86
C PHE A 127 -15.20 4.57 7.66
N ASP A 128 -15.08 5.89 7.46
CA ASP A 128 -15.65 6.57 6.30
C ASP A 128 -14.82 6.35 5.04
N ALA A 129 -13.51 6.20 5.22
CA ALA A 129 -12.59 5.88 4.15
C ALA A 129 -11.53 4.86 4.59
N VAL A 130 -11.14 3.99 3.66
CA VAL A 130 -9.99 3.10 3.78
C VAL A 130 -8.98 3.50 2.71
N ILE A 131 -7.73 3.68 3.10
CA ILE A 131 -6.62 3.96 2.19
C ILE A 131 -5.53 2.91 2.34
N THR A 132 -4.79 2.65 1.28
CA THR A 132 -3.58 1.81 1.32
C THR A 132 -2.66 2.16 0.16
N ALA A 133 -1.35 2.14 0.39
CA ALA A 133 -0.36 2.42 -0.65
C ALA A 133 0.77 1.41 -0.63
N PHE A 134 0.97 0.69 -1.75
CA PHE A 134 2.07 -0.25 -1.97
C PHE A 134 2.10 -1.44 -1.02
N GLY A 135 0.95 -1.75 -0.39
CA GLY A 135 0.80 -2.78 0.64
C GLY A 135 0.15 -4.06 0.13
N ILE A 136 -0.93 -3.95 -0.66
CA ILE A 136 -1.84 -5.08 -0.93
C ILE A 136 -1.21 -6.21 -1.77
N ARG A 137 -0.18 -5.93 -2.58
CA ARG A 137 0.55 -6.98 -3.30
C ARG A 137 1.27 -7.97 -2.37
N ASN A 138 1.51 -7.57 -1.11
CA ASN A 138 2.18 -8.38 -0.10
C ASN A 138 1.21 -9.26 0.70
N PHE A 139 -0.10 -9.09 0.55
CA PHE A 139 -1.08 -9.88 1.28
C PHE A 139 -0.94 -11.37 0.96
N ALA A 140 -1.07 -12.21 1.99
CA ALA A 140 -1.07 -13.65 1.84
C ALA A 140 -2.36 -14.17 1.19
N ASP A 141 -3.46 -13.43 1.35
CA ASP A 141 -4.77 -13.65 0.74
C ASP A 141 -5.39 -12.29 0.38
N LEU A 142 -5.31 -11.93 -0.90
CA LEU A 142 -5.80 -10.64 -1.40
C LEU A 142 -7.32 -10.51 -1.25
N ASP A 143 -8.06 -11.58 -1.57
CA ASP A 143 -9.52 -11.59 -1.47
C ASP A 143 -9.98 -11.39 -0.02
N LYS A 144 -9.30 -12.03 0.93
CA LYS A 144 -9.61 -11.91 2.37
C LYS A 144 -9.31 -10.50 2.87
N GLY A 145 -8.15 -9.94 2.53
CA GLY A 145 -7.78 -8.57 2.92
C GLY A 145 -8.75 -7.52 2.38
N LEU A 146 -9.16 -7.65 1.12
CA LEU A 146 -10.14 -6.73 0.52
C LEU A 146 -11.53 -6.87 1.16
N ARG A 147 -11.97 -8.10 1.50
CA ARG A 147 -13.22 -8.30 2.24
C ARG A 147 -13.17 -7.69 3.65
N GLU A 148 -12.03 -7.76 4.34
CA GLU A 148 -11.83 -7.11 5.64
C GLU A 148 -11.89 -5.58 5.51
N MET A 149 -11.23 -5.00 4.50
CA MET A 149 -11.34 -3.55 4.22
C MET A 149 -12.79 -3.16 3.92
N HIS A 150 -13.51 -3.97 3.13
CA HIS A 150 -14.93 -3.74 2.87
C HIS A 150 -15.78 -3.86 4.14
N ARG A 151 -15.49 -4.83 5.02
CA ARG A 151 -16.23 -5.05 6.26
C ARG A 151 -16.16 -3.84 7.19
N VAL A 152 -14.97 -3.30 7.39
CA VAL A 152 -14.73 -2.18 8.32
C VAL A 152 -15.17 -0.82 7.77
N LEU A 153 -15.37 -0.71 6.46
CA LEU A 153 -15.84 0.50 5.81
C LEU A 153 -17.33 0.71 6.06
N ASN A 154 -17.75 1.95 6.32
CA ASN A 154 -19.15 2.35 6.45
C ASN A 154 -19.91 2.15 5.15
N LYS A 155 -21.23 1.97 5.21
CA LYS A 155 -22.08 2.00 4.00
C LYS A 155 -21.93 3.34 3.31
N GLY A 156 -21.69 3.32 1.99
CA GLY A 156 -21.37 4.51 1.21
C GLY A 156 -19.96 5.06 1.46
N GLY A 157 -19.15 4.40 2.26
CA GLY A 157 -17.74 4.74 2.44
C GLY A 157 -16.87 4.36 1.23
N HIS A 158 -15.68 4.91 1.14
CA HIS A 158 -14.84 4.83 -0.04
C HIS A 158 -13.48 4.22 0.25
N ILE A 159 -12.95 3.46 -0.72
CA ILE A 159 -11.58 2.95 -0.67
C ILE A 159 -10.73 3.59 -1.76
N SER A 160 -9.49 3.97 -1.41
CA SER A 160 -8.48 4.42 -2.36
C SER A 160 -7.20 3.60 -2.18
N ILE A 161 -6.82 2.90 -3.23
CA ILE A 161 -5.67 1.99 -3.25
C ILE A 161 -4.63 2.52 -4.24
N LEU A 162 -3.39 2.62 -3.81
CA LEU A 162 -2.24 2.82 -4.69
C LEU A 162 -1.40 1.56 -4.74
N GLU A 163 -1.04 1.11 -5.95
CA GLU A 163 -0.14 -0.03 -6.05
C GLU A 163 0.84 0.11 -7.24
N SER A 164 2.05 -0.38 -7.02
CA SER A 164 3.04 -0.47 -8.09
C SER A 164 2.61 -1.49 -9.13
N THR A 165 2.66 -1.10 -10.38
CA THR A 165 2.21 -1.91 -11.51
C THR A 165 3.26 -1.90 -12.64
N SER A 166 3.15 -2.84 -13.55
CA SER A 166 4.02 -2.91 -14.73
C SER A 166 3.38 -2.18 -15.90
N PRO A 167 4.07 -1.21 -16.53
CA PRO A 167 3.61 -0.59 -17.78
C PRO A 167 3.31 -1.64 -18.85
N ILE A 168 2.25 -1.42 -19.61
CA ILE A 168 1.82 -2.35 -20.68
C ILE A 168 2.23 -1.87 -22.07
N ASP A 169 2.44 -0.55 -22.23
CA ASP A 169 2.68 0.08 -23.53
C ASP A 169 4.17 0.29 -23.81
N PHE A 170 4.51 0.26 -25.12
CA PHE A 170 5.83 0.65 -25.64
C PHE A 170 5.99 2.19 -25.56
N PRO A 171 7.16 2.73 -25.23
CA PRO A 171 8.44 2.08 -24.84
C PRO A 171 8.53 1.81 -23.33
N MET A 172 7.59 2.29 -22.52
CA MET A 172 7.68 2.25 -21.05
C MET A 172 7.76 0.83 -20.48
N LYS A 173 7.08 -0.13 -21.11
CA LYS A 173 7.18 -1.54 -20.74
C LYS A 173 8.62 -2.05 -20.76
N GLN A 174 9.36 -1.75 -21.82
CA GLN A 174 10.74 -2.21 -21.99
C GLN A 174 11.69 -1.47 -21.05
N LEU A 175 11.51 -0.15 -20.92
CA LEU A 175 12.32 0.68 -20.02
C LEU A 175 12.12 0.27 -18.55
N PHE A 176 10.89 0.04 -18.14
CA PHE A 176 10.56 -0.41 -16.78
C PHE A 176 11.13 -1.81 -16.52
N ARG A 177 11.02 -2.74 -17.48
CA ARG A 177 11.60 -4.07 -17.37
C ARG A 177 13.12 -4.01 -17.21
N LEU A 178 13.80 -3.20 -18.01
CA LEU A 178 15.24 -3.00 -17.89
C LEU A 178 15.59 -2.43 -16.50
N TYR A 179 14.87 -1.40 -16.05
CA TYR A 179 15.05 -0.80 -14.74
C TYR A 179 14.84 -1.81 -13.61
N SER A 180 13.73 -2.53 -13.61
CA SER A 180 13.34 -3.45 -12.53
C SER A 180 14.21 -4.70 -12.44
N HIS A 181 14.77 -5.19 -13.56
CA HIS A 181 15.61 -6.38 -13.58
C HIS A 181 17.11 -6.12 -13.47
N THR A 182 17.58 -4.88 -13.73
CA THR A 182 19.02 -4.56 -13.68
C THR A 182 19.34 -3.51 -12.63
N ILE A 183 18.74 -2.33 -12.73
CA ILE A 183 19.10 -1.19 -11.87
C ILE A 183 18.60 -1.40 -10.44
N LEU A 184 17.35 -1.80 -10.28
CA LEU A 184 16.72 -1.97 -8.98
C LEU A 184 17.42 -3.03 -8.09
N PRO A 185 17.72 -4.26 -8.56
CA PRO A 185 18.47 -5.22 -7.78
C PRO A 185 19.92 -4.79 -7.47
N PHE A 186 20.57 -4.07 -8.40
CA PHE A 186 21.93 -3.55 -8.18
C PHE A 186 21.94 -2.50 -7.07
N LEU A 187 21.05 -1.51 -7.12
CA LEU A 187 20.92 -0.49 -6.08
C LEU A 187 20.49 -1.09 -4.74
N GLY A 188 19.59 -2.07 -4.77
CA GLY A 188 19.18 -2.79 -3.58
C GLY A 188 20.35 -3.46 -2.84
N ARG A 189 21.27 -4.10 -3.57
CA ARG A 189 22.47 -4.71 -2.97
C ARG A 189 23.44 -3.69 -2.38
N LEU A 190 23.51 -2.48 -2.94
CA LEU A 190 24.43 -1.44 -2.47
C LEU A 190 23.91 -0.71 -1.22
N ILE A 191 22.60 -0.53 -1.09
CA ILE A 191 22.02 0.39 -0.12
C ILE A 191 21.27 -0.36 1.00
N SER A 192 20.72 -1.55 0.71
CA SER A 192 19.93 -2.32 1.67
C SER A 192 20.76 -3.45 2.29
N LYS A 193 20.51 -3.71 3.56
CA LYS A 193 21.04 -4.92 4.25
C LYS A 193 20.33 -6.20 3.78
N ASP A 194 19.20 -6.10 3.03
CA ASP A 194 18.42 -7.22 2.55
C ASP A 194 18.20 -7.13 1.03
N ALA A 195 19.09 -7.79 0.28
CA ALA A 195 19.01 -7.84 -1.18
C ALA A 195 17.80 -8.66 -1.69
N SER A 196 17.23 -9.54 -0.85
CA SER A 196 16.07 -10.37 -1.23
C SER A 196 14.81 -9.53 -1.38
N ALA A 197 14.66 -8.46 -0.59
CA ALA A 197 13.52 -7.55 -0.62
C ALA A 197 13.30 -6.91 -2.01
N TYR A 198 14.37 -6.61 -2.75
CA TYR A 198 14.25 -6.00 -4.10
C TYR A 198 13.91 -7.01 -5.18
N THR A 199 14.40 -8.23 -5.04
CA THR A 199 13.97 -9.34 -5.91
C THR A 199 12.51 -9.67 -5.66
N TYR A 200 12.10 -9.68 -4.41
CA TYR A 200 10.71 -9.87 -4.00
C TYR A 200 9.80 -8.76 -4.56
N LEU A 201 10.24 -7.49 -4.44
CA LEU A 201 9.52 -6.33 -4.97
C LEU A 201 9.22 -6.50 -6.47
N THR A 202 10.24 -6.76 -7.29
CA THR A 202 10.05 -6.93 -8.74
C THR A 202 9.09 -8.08 -9.06
N LYS A 203 9.30 -9.24 -8.44
CA LYS A 203 8.45 -10.42 -8.67
C LYS A 203 6.99 -10.17 -8.28
N THR A 204 6.74 -9.49 -7.15
CA THR A 204 5.37 -9.22 -6.69
C THR A 204 4.68 -8.17 -7.54
N ILE A 205 5.38 -7.14 -8.04
CA ILE A 205 4.82 -6.16 -8.99
C ILE A 205 4.38 -6.86 -10.29
N GLU A 206 5.22 -7.75 -10.84
CA GLU A 206 4.91 -8.46 -12.09
C GLU A 206 3.77 -9.47 -11.95
N ALA A 207 3.63 -10.05 -10.78
CA ALA A 207 2.63 -11.09 -10.50
C ALA A 207 1.30 -10.54 -9.99
N PHE A 208 1.25 -9.27 -9.57
CA PHE A 208 0.06 -8.64 -9.00
C PHE A 208 -1.01 -8.42 -10.07
N PRO A 209 -2.29 -8.75 -9.82
CA PRO A 209 -3.39 -8.43 -10.73
C PRO A 209 -3.53 -6.92 -10.86
N GLN A 210 -3.68 -6.42 -12.09
CA GLN A 210 -3.72 -4.98 -12.34
C GLN A 210 -4.78 -4.56 -13.37
N GLY A 211 -5.17 -3.30 -13.32
CA GLY A 211 -6.17 -2.73 -14.23
C GLY A 211 -7.54 -3.39 -14.03
N GLU A 212 -8.17 -3.84 -15.11
CA GLU A 212 -9.50 -4.46 -15.08
C GLU A 212 -9.55 -5.72 -14.19
N GLU A 213 -8.50 -6.53 -14.16
CA GLU A 213 -8.44 -7.71 -13.30
C GLU A 213 -8.62 -7.34 -11.83
N MET A 214 -7.94 -6.29 -11.37
CA MET A 214 -8.06 -5.81 -9.99
C MET A 214 -9.44 -5.19 -9.71
N VAL A 215 -10.04 -4.50 -10.69
CA VAL A 215 -11.42 -3.99 -10.59
C VAL A 215 -12.40 -5.13 -10.36
N GLU A 216 -12.29 -6.23 -11.11
CA GLU A 216 -13.15 -7.40 -10.92
C GLU A 216 -12.94 -8.08 -9.55
N ILE A 217 -11.72 -8.07 -9.03
CA ILE A 217 -11.42 -8.56 -7.67
C ILE A 217 -12.09 -7.67 -6.61
N LEU A 218 -12.03 -6.35 -6.76
CA LEU A 218 -12.74 -5.40 -5.89
C LEU A 218 -14.25 -5.65 -5.89
N LYS A 219 -14.85 -5.82 -7.07
CA LYS A 219 -16.28 -6.15 -7.19
C LYS A 219 -16.64 -7.46 -6.48
N LYS A 220 -15.82 -8.50 -6.64
CA LYS A 220 -15.99 -9.79 -5.94
C LYS A 220 -15.87 -9.67 -4.42
N ALA A 221 -15.06 -8.73 -3.93
CA ALA A 221 -14.96 -8.43 -2.50
C ALA A 221 -16.17 -7.65 -1.94
N GLY A 222 -17.10 -7.20 -2.80
CA GLY A 222 -18.33 -6.51 -2.44
C GLY A 222 -18.36 -5.02 -2.78
N PHE A 223 -17.26 -4.46 -3.28
CA PHE A 223 -17.20 -3.05 -3.65
C PHE A 223 -18.01 -2.76 -4.92
N LYS A 224 -18.58 -1.56 -4.96
CA LYS A 224 -19.31 -0.99 -6.10
C LYS A 224 -18.48 0.09 -6.77
N GLU A 225 -18.89 0.50 -7.97
CA GLU A 225 -18.27 1.62 -8.71
C GLU A 225 -16.75 1.55 -8.78
N ALA A 226 -16.20 0.32 -8.79
CA ALA A 226 -14.77 0.12 -8.85
C ALA A 226 -14.20 0.61 -10.18
N SER A 227 -13.16 1.44 -10.09
CA SER A 227 -12.46 2.03 -11.23
C SER A 227 -10.96 2.13 -10.98
N PHE A 228 -10.18 2.40 -12.02
CA PHE A 228 -8.75 2.61 -11.88
C PHE A 228 -8.22 3.69 -12.81
N VAL A 229 -7.09 4.28 -12.42
CA VAL A 229 -6.32 5.23 -13.22
C VAL A 229 -4.84 4.83 -13.18
N ARG A 230 -4.24 4.65 -14.36
CA ARG A 230 -2.79 4.45 -14.47
C ARG A 230 -2.07 5.78 -14.33
N LEU A 231 -1.11 5.84 -13.43
CA LEU A 231 -0.27 7.00 -13.18
C LEU A 231 1.13 6.75 -13.74
N THR A 232 1.79 7.81 -14.21
CA THR A 232 3.17 7.75 -14.72
C THR A 232 3.35 6.57 -15.69
N TYR A 233 2.57 6.59 -16.78
CA TYR A 233 2.60 5.56 -17.83
C TYR A 233 2.36 4.12 -17.34
N GLY A 234 1.67 3.94 -16.20
CA GLY A 234 1.34 2.63 -15.65
C GLY A 234 2.40 2.03 -14.72
N ILE A 235 3.37 2.81 -14.24
CA ILE A 235 4.31 2.39 -13.19
C ILE A 235 3.60 2.27 -11.84
N CYS A 236 2.57 3.08 -11.64
CA CYS A 236 1.66 3.02 -10.50
C CYS A 236 0.22 3.05 -10.99
N THR A 237 -0.66 2.31 -10.34
CA THR A 237 -2.09 2.34 -10.60
C THR A 237 -2.84 2.70 -9.31
N MET A 238 -3.76 3.63 -9.44
CA MET A 238 -4.70 4.00 -8.40
C MET A 238 -6.04 3.33 -8.67
N TYR A 239 -6.62 2.72 -7.65
CA TYR A 239 -7.96 2.14 -7.70
C TYR A 239 -8.85 2.87 -6.70
N PHE A 240 -10.10 3.08 -7.07
CA PHE A 240 -11.11 3.70 -6.25
C PHE A 240 -12.39 2.87 -6.33
N ALA A 241 -13.07 2.68 -5.19
CA ALA A 241 -14.35 1.99 -5.15
C ALA A 241 -15.20 2.43 -3.94
N THR A 242 -16.49 2.09 -3.96
CA THR A 242 -17.47 2.42 -2.91
C THR A 242 -18.06 1.14 -2.30
N LYS A 243 -18.36 1.16 -1.01
CA LYS A 243 -19.11 0.08 -0.34
C LYS A 243 -20.61 0.16 -0.58
#